data_f4c166f93766835b197e320db0d79286
#
_entry.id   f4c166f93766835b197e320db0d79286
#
_cell.length_a   1.000
_cell.length_b   1.000
_cell.length_c   1.000
_cell.angle_alpha   90.00
_cell.angle_beta   90.00
_cell.angle_gamma   90.00
#
_symmetry.space_group_name_H-M   'P 1'
#
loop_
_entity.id
_entity.type
_entity.pdbx_description
1 polymer ?
#
loop_
_entity_poly.entity_id
_entity_poly.type
_entity_poly.pdbx_seq_one_letter_code
_entity_poly.pdbx_strand_id
1 'polypeptide(L)'
;MTANDRALHWTRYRAAQEPLPTTNLTWPLRGAGLVWLGVDGAPVAEPLPACGPDEILVRVDAVSLCSSDAKMIRLGDRYPLFYGRDLRREPTRLGHEVALTVVQVGARWQHHFRHGQRLGLQPDVFNAGRRTCFGVLIPGGLAEYVALGPDVLDGDAGSYVFPVP
;
A
#
# COMPACT_ATOMS: atom_id res chain seq x y z
N MET A 1 27.14 13.59 0.54
CA MET A 1 25.95 14.25 1.15
C MET A 1 26.34 14.73 2.53
N THR A 2 26.33 16.04 2.77
CA THR A 2 26.69 16.66 4.05
C THR A 2 25.59 16.41 5.11
N ALA A 3 25.85 16.72 6.39
CA ALA A 3 24.81 16.63 7.42
C ALA A 3 23.65 17.60 7.15
N ASN A 4 23.94 18.77 6.60
CA ASN A 4 22.94 19.77 6.24
C ASN A 4 22.05 19.31 5.05
N ASP A 5 22.66 18.65 4.04
CA ASP A 5 21.92 18.08 2.91
C ASP A 5 20.94 16.99 3.38
N ARG A 6 21.37 16.15 4.33
CA ARG A 6 20.52 15.10 4.92
C ARG A 6 19.35 15.70 5.70
N ALA A 7 19.59 16.74 6.50
CA ALA A 7 18.56 17.41 7.27
C ALA A 7 17.50 18.05 6.36
N LEU A 8 17.94 18.72 5.28
CA LEU A 8 17.05 19.33 4.29
C LEU A 8 16.25 18.27 3.53
N HIS A 9 16.91 17.19 3.08
CA HIS A 9 16.23 16.07 2.43
C HIS A 9 15.16 15.45 3.36
N TRP A 10 15.50 15.21 4.63
CA TRP A 10 14.56 14.68 5.60
C TRP A 10 13.36 15.59 5.85
N THR A 11 13.58 16.91 5.92
CA THR A 11 12.50 17.89 6.05
C THR A 11 11.55 17.86 4.86
N ARG A 12 12.09 17.83 3.64
CA ARG A 12 11.30 17.73 2.40
C ARG A 12 10.54 16.40 2.31
N TYR A 13 11.21 15.29 2.67
CA TYR A 13 10.59 13.98 2.70
C TYR A 13 9.39 13.95 3.65
N ARG A 14 9.55 14.46 4.89
CA ARG A 14 8.45 14.52 5.87
C ARG A 14 7.30 15.40 5.42
N ALA A 15 7.59 16.48 4.71
CA ALA A 15 6.58 17.39 4.15
C ALA A 15 5.97 16.87 2.83
N ALA A 16 6.35 15.69 2.36
CA ALA A 16 5.98 15.13 1.06
C ALA A 16 6.33 16.04 -0.14
N GLN A 17 7.37 16.86 -0.01
CA GLN A 17 7.82 17.83 -1.03
C GLN A 17 8.86 17.25 -1.99
N GLU A 18 9.20 15.97 -1.88
CA GLU A 18 10.07 15.30 -2.84
C GLU A 18 9.30 15.05 -4.14
N PRO A 19 9.95 15.21 -5.31
CA PRO A 19 9.34 14.85 -6.59
C PRO A 19 8.92 13.39 -6.58
N LEU A 20 7.75 13.09 -7.13
CA LEU A 20 7.32 11.71 -7.29
C LEU A 20 8.23 10.99 -8.29
N PRO A 21 8.66 9.76 -7.99
CA PRO A 21 9.44 8.95 -8.92
C PRO A 21 8.56 8.49 -10.09
N THR A 22 9.19 8.04 -11.15
CA THR A 22 8.48 7.41 -12.27
C THR A 22 8.21 5.92 -12.02
N THR A 23 8.95 5.32 -11.09
CA THR A 23 8.87 3.90 -10.74
C THR A 23 8.53 3.73 -9.26
N ASN A 24 7.95 2.58 -8.95
CA ASN A 24 7.54 2.13 -7.62
C ASN A 24 8.17 0.76 -7.36
N LEU A 25 9.00 0.64 -6.34
CA LEU A 25 9.53 -0.65 -5.94
C LEU A 25 8.49 -1.41 -5.12
N THR A 26 8.21 -2.64 -5.54
CA THR A 26 7.16 -3.49 -4.94
C THR A 26 7.68 -4.89 -4.65
N TRP A 27 7.05 -5.57 -3.69
CA TRP A 27 7.32 -6.97 -3.36
C TRP A 27 6.07 -7.81 -3.64
N PRO A 28 5.78 -8.19 -4.90
CA PRO A 28 4.63 -9.02 -5.22
C PRO A 28 4.82 -10.44 -4.70
N LEU A 29 3.80 -11.00 -4.06
CA LEU A 29 3.71 -12.43 -3.76
C LEU A 29 3.05 -13.15 -4.95
N ARG A 30 3.75 -14.12 -5.52
CA ARG A 30 3.36 -14.85 -6.74
C ARG A 30 3.07 -16.34 -6.50
N GLY A 31 3.13 -16.82 -5.25
CA GLY A 31 2.93 -18.21 -4.90
C GLY A 31 3.35 -18.51 -3.47
N ALA A 32 3.42 -19.79 -3.11
CA ALA A 32 3.77 -20.23 -1.77
C ALA A 32 5.29 -20.30 -1.54
N GLY A 33 5.76 -19.69 -0.44
CA GLY A 33 7.15 -19.67 -0.02
C GLY A 33 7.86 -18.35 -0.36
N LEU A 34 8.94 -18.07 0.38
CA LEU A 34 9.72 -16.83 0.23
C LEU A 34 10.31 -16.65 -1.17
N VAL A 35 10.59 -17.74 -1.88
CA VAL A 35 11.10 -17.69 -3.27
C VAL A 35 10.12 -17.03 -4.24
N TRP A 36 8.85 -16.91 -3.85
CA TRP A 36 7.79 -16.29 -4.64
C TRP A 36 7.46 -14.86 -4.20
N LEU A 37 8.19 -14.32 -3.23
CA LEU A 37 8.10 -12.93 -2.81
C LEU A 37 9.15 -12.10 -3.55
N GLY A 38 8.68 -11.14 -4.36
CA GLY A 38 9.53 -10.43 -5.31
C GLY A 38 9.94 -11.29 -6.50
N VAL A 39 11.05 -10.95 -7.12
CA VAL A 39 11.70 -11.71 -8.19
C VAL A 39 13.17 -11.90 -7.83
N ASP A 40 13.64 -13.13 -7.81
CA ASP A 40 15.02 -13.49 -7.44
C ASP A 40 15.47 -12.90 -6.09
N GLY A 41 14.55 -12.81 -5.12
CA GLY A 41 14.82 -12.26 -3.80
C GLY A 41 14.99 -10.74 -3.77
N ALA A 42 14.52 -10.03 -4.79
CA ALA A 42 14.58 -8.58 -4.92
C ALA A 42 13.19 -7.97 -5.20
N PRO A 43 12.99 -6.69 -4.87
CA PRO A 43 11.77 -5.98 -5.26
C PRO A 43 11.72 -5.79 -6.78
N VAL A 44 10.53 -5.58 -7.31
CA VAL A 44 10.27 -5.34 -8.73
C VAL A 44 10.01 -3.85 -8.93
N ALA A 45 10.63 -3.24 -9.93
CA ALA A 45 10.30 -1.90 -10.36
C ALA A 45 9.07 -1.95 -11.27
N GLU A 46 8.00 -1.32 -10.84
CA GLU A 46 6.76 -1.13 -11.59
C GLU A 46 6.55 0.35 -11.88
N PRO A 47 5.72 0.76 -12.85
CA PRO A 47 5.31 2.16 -12.97
C PRO A 47 4.69 2.67 -11.68
N LEU A 48 4.94 3.95 -11.34
CA LEU A 48 4.23 4.59 -10.22
C LEU A 48 2.72 4.53 -10.50
N PRO A 49 1.87 4.10 -9.52
CA PRO A 49 0.43 4.12 -9.70
C PRO A 49 -0.06 5.54 -10.03
N ALA A 50 -0.91 5.65 -11.04
CA ALA A 50 -1.62 6.89 -11.30
C ALA A 50 -2.62 7.15 -10.17
N CYS A 51 -2.86 8.42 -9.86
CA CYS A 51 -3.91 8.83 -8.93
C CYS A 51 -5.15 9.20 -9.75
N GLY A 52 -6.14 8.31 -9.78
CA GLY A 52 -7.42 8.56 -10.42
C GLY A 52 -8.28 9.59 -9.67
N PRO A 53 -9.39 10.06 -10.28
CA PRO A 53 -10.27 11.04 -9.66
C PRO A 53 -10.90 10.55 -8.34
N ASP A 54 -11.12 9.24 -8.19
CA ASP A 54 -11.72 8.59 -7.02
C ASP A 54 -10.68 7.96 -6.07
N GLU A 55 -9.40 8.32 -6.20
CA GLU A 55 -8.29 7.74 -5.46
C GLU A 55 -7.48 8.78 -4.71
N ILE A 56 -6.68 8.33 -3.75
CA ILE A 56 -5.53 9.07 -3.23
C ILE A 56 -4.27 8.24 -3.48
N LEU A 57 -3.18 8.88 -3.88
CA LEU A 57 -1.86 8.25 -3.90
C LEU A 57 -1.16 8.53 -2.58
N VAL A 58 -0.69 7.47 -1.94
CA VAL A 58 0.03 7.56 -0.68
C VAL A 58 1.44 6.98 -0.82
N ARG A 59 2.41 7.60 -0.16
CA ARG A 59 3.72 7.03 0.10
C ARG A 59 3.63 6.16 1.34
N VAL A 60 4.23 4.98 1.29
CA VAL A 60 4.37 4.08 2.44
C VAL A 60 5.61 4.50 3.22
N ASP A 61 5.42 5.11 4.39
CA ASP A 61 6.52 5.55 5.25
C ASP A 61 7.08 4.40 6.10
N ALA A 62 6.22 3.47 6.48
CA ALA A 62 6.57 2.26 7.19
C ALA A 62 5.53 1.16 6.95
N VAL A 63 5.98 -0.08 6.97
CA VAL A 63 5.14 -1.27 6.96
C VAL A 63 5.64 -2.25 8.01
N SER A 64 4.74 -2.79 8.82
CA SER A 64 5.03 -3.86 9.77
C SER A 64 4.65 -5.22 9.16
N LEU A 65 5.42 -6.24 9.49
CA LEU A 65 5.13 -7.62 9.12
C LEU A 65 4.46 -8.34 10.30
N CYS A 66 3.31 -8.88 10.04
CA CYS A 66 2.49 -9.62 11.00
C CYS A 66 2.61 -11.15 10.78
N SER A 67 2.15 -11.91 11.73
CA SER A 67 2.08 -13.39 11.61
C SER A 67 1.17 -13.84 10.45
N SER A 68 0.21 -13.01 10.03
CA SER A 68 -0.64 -13.27 8.88
C SER A 68 0.12 -13.15 7.55
N ASP A 69 1.08 -12.21 7.41
CA ASP A 69 1.95 -12.14 6.23
C ASP A 69 2.78 -13.42 6.09
N ALA A 70 3.33 -13.92 7.20
CA ALA A 70 4.06 -15.20 7.20
C ALA A 70 3.16 -16.39 6.81
N LYS A 71 1.88 -16.40 7.24
CA LYS A 71 0.91 -17.41 6.82
C LYS A 71 0.59 -17.30 5.33
N MET A 72 0.38 -16.08 4.80
CA MET A 72 0.12 -15.83 3.38
C MET A 72 1.29 -16.29 2.51
N ILE A 73 2.51 -15.95 2.88
CA ILE A 73 3.73 -16.42 2.18
C ILE A 73 3.80 -17.95 2.20
N ARG A 74 3.60 -18.58 3.36
CA ARG A 74 3.68 -20.03 3.50
C ARG A 74 2.62 -20.77 2.70
N LEU A 75 1.38 -20.29 2.68
CA LEU A 75 0.24 -20.96 2.06
C LEU A 75 0.06 -20.61 0.58
N GLY A 76 0.49 -19.42 0.15
CA GLY A 76 0.26 -18.92 -1.20
C GLY A 76 -1.22 -18.97 -1.56
N ASP A 77 -1.56 -19.47 -2.74
CA ASP A 77 -2.94 -19.58 -3.25
C ASP A 77 -3.91 -20.30 -2.32
N ARG A 78 -3.39 -21.13 -1.39
CA ARG A 78 -4.20 -21.84 -0.40
C ARG A 78 -4.60 -20.99 0.81
N TYR A 79 -4.16 -19.75 0.90
CA TYR A 79 -4.59 -18.88 1.99
C TYR A 79 -6.08 -18.55 1.83
N PRO A 80 -6.92 -18.81 2.86
CA PRO A 80 -8.38 -18.79 2.71
C PRO A 80 -8.94 -17.45 2.20
N LEU A 81 -8.36 -16.31 2.63
CA LEU A 81 -8.85 -14.99 2.22
C LEU A 81 -8.43 -14.57 0.81
N PHE A 82 -7.64 -15.37 0.10
CA PHE A 82 -7.44 -15.19 -1.35
C PHE A 82 -8.61 -15.72 -2.18
N TYR A 83 -9.51 -16.50 -1.56
CA TYR A 83 -10.73 -17.00 -2.20
C TYR A 83 -10.49 -17.72 -3.54
N GLY A 84 -9.38 -18.47 -3.64
CA GLY A 84 -9.02 -19.21 -4.86
C GLY A 84 -8.29 -18.38 -5.92
N ARG A 85 -7.82 -17.19 -5.59
CA ARG A 85 -6.98 -16.36 -6.47
C ARG A 85 -5.70 -17.12 -6.83
N ASP A 86 -5.40 -17.17 -8.11
CA ASP A 86 -4.12 -17.68 -8.65
C ASP A 86 -3.07 -16.57 -8.58
N LEU A 87 -2.17 -16.64 -7.61
CA LEU A 87 -1.14 -15.61 -7.40
C LEU A 87 -0.10 -15.53 -8.53
N ARG A 88 0.01 -16.53 -9.39
CA ARG A 88 0.90 -16.46 -10.56
C ARG A 88 0.33 -15.57 -11.64
N ARG A 89 -1.00 -15.56 -11.80
CA ARG A 89 -1.71 -14.72 -12.77
C ARG A 89 -2.03 -13.36 -12.20
N GLU A 90 -2.42 -13.32 -10.93
CA GLU A 90 -2.84 -12.12 -10.21
C GLU A 90 -2.03 -12.00 -8.90
N PRO A 91 -0.77 -11.57 -8.95
CA PRO A 91 0.04 -11.35 -7.75
C PRO A 91 -0.64 -10.40 -6.77
N THR A 92 -0.34 -10.54 -5.49
CA THR A 92 -0.74 -9.55 -4.49
C THR A 92 0.48 -8.93 -3.84
N ARG A 93 0.34 -7.73 -3.27
CA ARG A 93 1.31 -7.13 -2.37
C ARG A 93 0.80 -7.27 -0.95
N LEU A 94 1.63 -7.81 -0.08
CA LEU A 94 1.35 -7.96 1.34
C LEU A 94 1.62 -6.66 2.11
N GLY A 95 1.64 -6.73 3.44
CA GLY A 95 1.90 -5.59 4.31
C GLY A 95 0.63 -4.78 4.54
N HIS A 96 -0.04 -5.06 5.65
CA HIS A 96 -1.33 -4.49 5.97
C HIS A 96 -1.30 -3.56 7.21
N GLU A 97 -0.19 -3.51 7.91
CA GLU A 97 0.04 -2.59 9.03
C GLU A 97 0.95 -1.47 8.54
N VAL A 98 0.38 -0.32 8.19
CA VAL A 98 1.09 0.74 7.46
C VAL A 98 0.96 2.11 8.11
N ALA A 99 2.03 2.90 7.98
CA ALA A 99 2.00 4.35 8.13
C ALA A 99 2.19 4.99 6.76
N LEU A 100 1.32 5.92 6.43
CA LEU A 100 1.17 6.47 5.09
C LEU A 100 1.27 7.99 5.11
N THR A 101 1.75 8.58 4.02
CA THR A 101 1.66 10.03 3.76
C THR A 101 1.01 10.28 2.42
N VAL A 102 -0.03 11.11 2.37
CA VAL A 102 -0.73 11.49 1.15
C VAL A 102 0.19 12.33 0.25
N VAL A 103 0.37 11.92 -0.99
CA VAL A 103 1.21 12.62 -1.98
C VAL A 103 0.43 13.13 -3.19
N GLN A 104 -0.74 12.56 -3.49
CA GLN A 104 -1.71 13.11 -4.45
C GLN A 104 -3.14 12.82 -3.99
N VAL A 105 -4.08 13.68 -4.38
CA VAL A 105 -5.49 13.55 -4.03
C VAL A 105 -6.34 13.73 -5.29
N GLY A 106 -7.12 12.73 -5.62
CA GLY A 106 -8.09 12.76 -6.70
C GLY A 106 -9.25 13.74 -6.42
N ALA A 107 -9.91 14.17 -7.47
CA ALA A 107 -10.90 15.26 -7.43
C ALA A 107 -12.02 15.01 -6.39
N ARG A 108 -12.50 13.78 -6.27
CA ARG A 108 -13.55 13.39 -5.31
C ARG A 108 -13.16 13.64 -3.85
N TRP A 109 -11.88 13.52 -3.53
CA TRP A 109 -11.39 13.49 -2.16
C TRP A 109 -10.73 14.78 -1.66
N GLN A 110 -10.66 15.83 -2.48
CA GLN A 110 -9.97 17.10 -2.18
C GLN A 110 -10.47 17.80 -0.90
N HIS A 111 -11.73 17.57 -0.52
CA HIS A 111 -12.31 18.14 0.71
C HIS A 111 -12.08 17.26 1.96
N HIS A 112 -11.57 16.04 1.79
CA HIS A 112 -11.37 15.05 2.86
C HIS A 112 -9.89 14.84 3.19
N PHE A 113 -9.02 14.90 2.19
CA PHE A 113 -7.59 14.66 2.34
C PHE A 113 -6.78 15.83 1.82
N ARG A 114 -5.58 15.99 2.39
CA ARG A 114 -4.63 17.01 1.94
C ARG A 114 -3.25 16.40 1.72
N HIS A 115 -2.50 16.97 0.80
CA HIS A 115 -1.08 16.64 0.57
C HIS A 115 -0.27 16.75 1.88
N GLY A 116 0.60 15.79 2.14
CA GLY A 116 1.39 15.70 3.36
C GLY A 116 0.64 15.20 4.60
N GLN A 117 -0.66 14.89 4.50
CA GLN A 117 -1.42 14.32 5.60
C GLN A 117 -0.93 12.90 5.89
N ARG A 118 -0.71 12.61 7.18
CA ARG A 118 -0.32 11.27 7.63
C ARG A 118 -1.55 10.46 7.99
N LEU A 119 -1.54 9.19 7.59
CA LEU A 119 -2.65 8.27 7.75
C LEU A 119 -2.17 6.93 8.31
N GLY A 120 -2.98 6.34 9.17
CA GLY A 120 -3.02 4.91 9.43
C GLY A 120 -4.13 4.24 8.63
N LEU A 121 -4.16 2.91 8.60
CA LEU A 121 -5.16 2.15 7.87
C LEU A 121 -5.64 0.97 8.70
N GLN A 122 -6.97 0.80 8.79
CA GLN A 122 -7.59 -0.41 9.31
C GLN A 122 -7.62 -1.48 8.19
N PRO A 123 -6.85 -2.58 8.34
CA PRO A 123 -6.67 -3.53 7.22
C PRO A 123 -7.88 -4.41 6.93
N ASP A 124 -8.78 -4.61 7.89
CA ASP A 124 -9.98 -5.42 7.71
C ASP A 124 -11.07 -4.65 6.94
N VAL A 125 -10.83 -4.50 5.64
CA VAL A 125 -11.72 -3.80 4.72
C VAL A 125 -12.83 -4.73 4.26
N PHE A 126 -14.07 -4.21 4.25
CA PHE A 126 -15.25 -4.91 3.75
C PHE A 126 -15.90 -4.11 2.62
N ASN A 127 -16.28 -4.83 1.55
CA ASN A 127 -16.97 -4.28 0.40
C ASN A 127 -18.08 -5.22 -0.04
N ALA A 128 -19.33 -4.73 -0.08
CA ALA A 128 -20.54 -5.50 -0.37
C ALA A 128 -20.65 -6.76 0.51
N GLY A 129 -20.36 -6.62 1.80
CA GLY A 129 -20.36 -7.70 2.79
C GLY A 129 -19.19 -8.69 2.67
N ARG A 130 -18.27 -8.49 1.72
CA ARG A 130 -17.11 -9.36 1.53
C ARG A 130 -15.88 -8.75 2.19
N ARG A 131 -15.14 -9.56 2.94
CA ARG A 131 -13.87 -9.18 3.52
C ARG A 131 -12.79 -9.17 2.44
N THR A 132 -12.36 -7.99 2.01
CA THR A 132 -11.39 -7.80 0.93
C THR A 132 -9.97 -7.56 1.44
N CYS A 133 -9.81 -7.04 2.60
CA CYS A 133 -8.56 -6.73 3.32
C CYS A 133 -7.46 -6.08 2.49
N PHE A 134 -6.93 -4.99 3.01
CA PHE A 134 -5.69 -4.38 2.52
C PHE A 134 -4.50 -5.32 2.79
N GLY A 135 -3.61 -5.48 1.81
CA GLY A 135 -2.52 -6.46 1.88
C GLY A 135 -2.93 -7.90 1.55
N VAL A 136 -4.18 -8.12 1.12
CA VAL A 136 -4.72 -9.44 0.72
C VAL A 136 -5.30 -9.37 -0.68
N LEU A 137 -6.58 -8.98 -0.82
CA LEU A 137 -7.21 -8.74 -2.12
C LEU A 137 -6.94 -7.33 -2.65
N ILE A 138 -6.91 -6.35 -1.76
CA ILE A 138 -6.46 -4.98 -2.05
C ILE A 138 -4.94 -4.96 -1.90
N PRO A 139 -4.18 -4.44 -2.88
CA PRO A 139 -2.72 -4.37 -2.81
C PRO A 139 -2.23 -3.65 -1.55
N GLY A 140 -1.28 -4.26 -0.83
CA GLY A 140 -0.77 -3.77 0.45
C GLY A 140 0.50 -2.91 0.35
N GLY A 141 1.06 -2.63 1.52
CA GLY A 141 2.14 -1.68 1.74
C GLY A 141 3.56 -2.21 1.51
N LEU A 142 3.76 -3.46 1.04
CA LEU A 142 5.07 -3.88 0.56
C LEU A 142 5.37 -3.26 -0.81
N ALA A 143 5.33 -1.93 -0.85
CA ALA A 143 5.58 -1.03 -1.97
C ALA A 143 6.01 0.33 -1.44
N GLU A 144 6.66 1.17 -2.26
CA GLU A 144 6.97 2.55 -1.86
C GLU A 144 5.74 3.46 -1.92
N TYR A 145 4.83 3.19 -2.88
CA TYR A 145 3.60 3.96 -3.10
C TYR A 145 2.42 3.03 -3.36
N VAL A 146 1.24 3.45 -2.92
CA VAL A 146 -0.03 2.74 -3.14
C VAL A 146 -1.11 3.74 -3.51
N ALA A 147 -1.91 3.43 -4.54
CA ALA A 147 -3.15 4.14 -4.79
C ALA A 147 -4.26 3.49 -3.94
N LEU A 148 -4.94 4.28 -3.13
CA LEU A 148 -6.08 3.87 -2.33
C LEU A 148 -7.35 4.34 -3.03
N GLY A 149 -8.17 3.39 -3.44
CA GLY A 149 -9.42 3.62 -4.16
C GLY A 149 -10.64 3.57 -3.25
N PRO A 150 -11.84 3.61 -3.87
CA PRO A 150 -13.13 3.56 -3.16
C PRO A 150 -13.26 2.37 -2.22
N ASP A 151 -12.65 1.23 -2.55
CA ASP A 151 -12.67 0.04 -1.69
C ASP A 151 -12.13 0.30 -0.28
N VAL A 152 -11.16 1.22 -0.15
CA VAL A 152 -10.56 1.61 1.13
C VAL A 152 -11.14 2.90 1.67
N LEU A 153 -11.48 3.84 0.78
CA LEU A 153 -11.89 5.19 1.15
C LEU A 153 -13.40 5.32 1.40
N ASP A 154 -14.20 4.39 0.87
CA ASP A 154 -15.68 4.42 0.89
C ASP A 154 -16.28 3.00 0.89
N GLY A 155 -15.68 2.09 1.67
CA GLY A 155 -16.19 0.73 1.81
C GLY A 155 -17.41 0.64 2.75
N ASP A 156 -17.82 -0.57 3.13
CA ASP A 156 -19.05 -0.82 3.89
C ASP A 156 -19.16 -0.04 5.22
N ALA A 157 -18.04 0.24 5.87
CA ALA A 157 -17.98 1.02 7.11
C ALA A 157 -17.57 2.49 6.86
N GLY A 158 -17.55 2.94 5.60
CA GLY A 158 -16.99 4.23 5.19
C GLY A 158 -15.48 4.15 5.00
N SER A 159 -14.75 5.19 5.41
CA SER A 159 -13.29 5.23 5.25
C SER A 159 -12.58 4.31 6.25
N TYR A 160 -11.68 3.48 5.72
CA TYR A 160 -10.79 2.61 6.51
C TYR A 160 -9.43 3.27 6.79
N VAL A 161 -9.20 4.51 6.32
CA VAL A 161 -8.03 5.30 6.72
C VAL A 161 -8.42 6.33 7.79
N PHE A 162 -7.47 6.61 8.67
CA PHE A 162 -7.64 7.57 9.76
C PHE A 162 -6.39 8.44 9.90
N PRO A 163 -6.53 9.72 10.29
CA PRO A 163 -5.39 10.60 10.49
C PRO A 163 -4.54 10.13 11.68
N VAL A 164 -3.22 10.28 11.54
CA VAL A 164 -2.25 10.10 12.64
C VAL A 164 -1.41 11.37 12.78
N PRO A 165 -0.85 11.63 13.97
CA PRO A 165 0.00 12.81 14.23
C PRO A 165 1.22 12.90 13.32
#